data_5ab54b1e9dfb80c02058f6628c955018
#
_entry.id   5ab54b1e9dfb80c02058f6628c955018
#
_cell.length_a   1.000
_cell.length_b   1.000
_cell.length_c   1.000
_cell.angle_alpha   90.00
_cell.angle_beta   90.00
_cell.angle_gamma   90.00
#
_symmetry.space_group_name_H-M   'P 1'
#
loop_
_entity.id
_entity.type
_entity.pdbx_description
1 polymer ?
#
loop_
_entity_poly.entity_id
_entity_poly.type
_entity_poly.pdbx_seq_one_letter_code
_entity_poly.pdbx_strand_id
1 'polypeptide(L)'
;MKTAIIFSRCSSSGALEARQDTTRQVEDLQRYATTNHLTIVKIFQEHISGGKSNKDRPILQEALSFSQENHIDIILVSELSRLGRRCDEILETIKYLKDNHINCYFQKEQLSIFDTEGKENPYLTIMTAVLGTAAELERQSIYYRLKSGRDKYIRDGGKIGKPRGSGVKDKAQLAAEYKSIIRCLRSGESVRHTALITGYSQS
;
A
#
# COMPACT_ATOMS: atom_id res chain seq x y z
N MET A 1 3.60 -23.44 23.29
CA MET A 1 4.54 -23.17 22.17
C MET A 1 4.06 -21.90 21.49
N LYS A 2 4.95 -20.96 21.20
CA LYS A 2 4.55 -19.74 20.48
C LYS A 2 4.27 -20.07 18.99
N THR A 3 3.21 -19.48 18.46
CA THR A 3 2.80 -19.62 17.07
C THR A 3 3.46 -18.59 16.18
N ALA A 4 3.86 -18.97 14.98
CA ALA A 4 4.51 -18.10 14.02
C ALA A 4 3.92 -18.23 12.61
N ILE A 5 3.96 -17.15 11.85
CA ILE A 5 3.83 -17.19 10.40
C ILE A 5 5.12 -16.69 9.75
N ILE A 6 5.38 -17.14 8.53
CA ILE A 6 6.46 -16.60 7.71
C ILE A 6 5.85 -15.74 6.62
N PHE A 7 6.37 -14.53 6.44
CA PHE A 7 6.06 -13.68 5.31
C PHE A 7 7.31 -13.40 4.49
N SER A 8 7.28 -13.77 3.21
CA SER A 8 8.38 -13.54 2.26
C SER A 8 7.90 -12.78 1.04
N ARG A 9 8.76 -11.95 0.45
CA ARG A 9 8.47 -11.16 -0.73
C ARG A 9 9.65 -11.15 -1.70
N CYS A 10 9.35 -11.31 -2.99
CA CYS A 10 10.31 -11.04 -4.05
C CYS A 10 9.71 -10.15 -5.14
N SER A 11 10.58 -9.61 -5.99
CA SER A 11 10.14 -8.88 -7.18
C SER A 11 9.68 -9.86 -8.27
N SER A 12 8.68 -9.47 -9.07
CA SER A 12 8.18 -10.29 -10.18
C SER A 12 9.10 -10.27 -11.42
N SER A 13 10.23 -9.57 -11.37
CA SER A 13 11.11 -9.29 -12.52
C SER A 13 12.17 -10.34 -12.80
N GLY A 14 11.91 -11.62 -12.55
CA GLY A 14 12.84 -12.68 -12.88
C GLY A 14 12.34 -14.03 -12.36
N ALA A 15 11.64 -14.80 -13.20
CA ALA A 15 10.83 -15.92 -12.70
C ALA A 15 11.63 -17.02 -11.98
N LEU A 16 12.88 -17.27 -12.33
CA LEU A 16 13.71 -18.31 -11.69
C LEU A 16 14.49 -17.78 -10.48
N GLU A 17 15.19 -16.67 -10.61
CA GLU A 17 15.97 -16.04 -9.53
C GLU A 17 15.05 -15.59 -8.37
N ALA A 18 13.91 -15.00 -8.70
CA ALA A 18 12.93 -14.56 -7.72
C ALA A 18 12.32 -15.74 -6.90
N ARG A 19 12.09 -16.90 -7.53
CA ARG A 19 11.64 -18.11 -6.83
C ARG A 19 12.72 -18.67 -5.91
N GLN A 20 13.98 -18.70 -6.36
CA GLN A 20 15.10 -19.16 -5.54
C GLN A 20 15.31 -18.26 -4.32
N ASP A 21 15.18 -16.92 -4.48
CA ASP A 21 15.31 -15.96 -3.38
C ASP A 21 14.20 -16.13 -2.34
N THR A 22 12.95 -16.33 -2.76
CA THR A 22 11.84 -16.60 -1.83
C THR A 22 11.98 -17.93 -1.09
N THR A 23 12.38 -18.97 -1.78
CA THR A 23 12.62 -20.30 -1.17
C THR A 23 13.69 -20.21 -0.10
N ARG A 24 14.82 -19.58 -0.41
CA ARG A 24 15.91 -19.38 0.54
C ARG A 24 15.48 -18.58 1.77
N GLN A 25 14.74 -17.48 1.57
CA GLN A 25 14.20 -16.69 2.70
C GLN A 25 13.33 -17.55 3.61
N VAL A 26 12.45 -18.38 3.04
CA VAL A 26 11.58 -19.26 3.81
C VAL A 26 12.39 -20.30 4.58
N GLU A 27 13.36 -20.98 3.93
CA GLU A 27 14.20 -21.98 4.57
C GLU A 27 15.01 -21.41 5.74
N ASP A 28 15.58 -20.20 5.58
CA ASP A 28 16.33 -19.53 6.63
C ASP A 28 15.43 -19.18 7.83
N LEU A 29 14.21 -18.70 7.58
CA LEU A 29 13.23 -18.39 8.63
C LEU A 29 12.66 -19.66 9.29
N GLN A 30 12.52 -20.76 8.56
CA GLN A 30 12.13 -22.06 9.13
C GLN A 30 13.21 -22.61 10.08
N ARG A 31 14.48 -22.48 9.70
CA ARG A 31 15.59 -22.83 10.59
C ARG A 31 15.58 -21.98 11.86
N TYR A 32 15.37 -20.66 11.73
CA TYR A 32 15.21 -19.80 12.88
C TYR A 32 14.04 -20.21 13.78
N ALA A 33 12.88 -20.51 13.20
CA ALA A 33 11.71 -20.96 13.95
C ALA A 33 11.99 -22.27 14.73
N THR A 34 12.64 -23.23 14.10
CA THR A 34 13.02 -24.49 14.75
C THR A 34 13.95 -24.27 15.93
N THR A 35 15.00 -23.44 15.73
CA THR A 35 15.97 -23.12 16.80
C THR A 35 15.32 -22.39 17.98
N ASN A 36 14.30 -21.57 17.73
CA ASN A 36 13.60 -20.81 18.75
C ASN A 36 12.30 -21.46 19.25
N HIS A 37 12.08 -22.74 18.94
CA HIS A 37 10.91 -23.51 19.36
C HIS A 37 9.56 -22.86 19.00
N LEU A 38 9.49 -22.24 17.79
CA LEU A 38 8.28 -21.64 17.25
C LEU A 38 7.56 -22.64 16.36
N THR A 39 6.22 -22.67 16.46
CA THR A 39 5.37 -23.49 15.58
C THR A 39 4.91 -22.66 14.39
N ILE A 40 5.37 -22.99 13.18
CA ILE A 40 4.92 -22.30 11.96
C ILE A 40 3.53 -22.80 11.59
N VAL A 41 2.55 -21.87 11.59
CA VAL A 41 1.15 -22.13 11.26
C VAL A 41 0.89 -21.99 9.77
N LYS A 42 1.44 -20.91 9.15
CA LYS A 42 1.23 -20.61 7.73
C LYS A 42 2.43 -19.84 7.14
N ILE A 43 2.63 -20.02 5.84
CA ILE A 43 3.67 -19.32 5.07
C ILE A 43 2.98 -18.51 3.99
N PHE A 44 3.28 -17.20 3.94
CA PHE A 44 2.78 -16.28 2.94
C PHE A 44 3.93 -15.86 2.02
N GLN A 45 3.75 -16.07 0.72
CA GLN A 45 4.75 -15.72 -0.29
C GLN A 45 4.14 -14.74 -1.29
N GLU A 46 4.73 -13.57 -1.41
CA GLU A 46 4.26 -12.51 -2.28
C GLU A 46 5.22 -12.26 -3.44
N HIS A 47 4.69 -12.33 -4.66
CA HIS A 47 5.39 -11.97 -5.89
C HIS A 47 4.77 -10.69 -6.45
N ILE A 48 5.44 -9.55 -6.29
CA ILE A 48 4.85 -8.27 -6.63
C ILE A 48 5.81 -7.38 -7.41
N SER A 49 5.31 -6.74 -8.48
CA SER A 49 6.06 -5.75 -9.27
C SER A 49 6.26 -4.42 -8.54
N GLY A 50 7.33 -3.70 -8.93
CA GLY A 50 7.93 -2.56 -8.22
C GLY A 50 7.07 -1.32 -7.91
N GLY A 51 5.79 -1.25 -8.26
CA GLY A 51 5.02 -0.01 -8.18
C GLY A 51 3.78 -0.01 -7.27
N LYS A 52 3.44 -1.12 -6.63
CA LYS A 52 2.20 -1.19 -5.81
C LYS A 52 2.43 -0.74 -4.38
N SER A 53 1.50 0.02 -3.82
CA SER A 53 1.47 0.41 -2.41
C SER A 53 1.09 -0.77 -1.50
N ASN A 54 1.31 -0.65 -0.17
CA ASN A 54 0.92 -1.72 0.77
C ASN A 54 -0.58 -2.01 0.76
N LYS A 55 -1.42 -1.04 0.43
CA LYS A 55 -2.88 -1.23 0.29
C LYS A 55 -3.24 -2.15 -0.88
N ASP A 56 -2.38 -2.20 -1.90
CA ASP A 56 -2.54 -3.02 -3.11
C ASP A 56 -1.78 -4.35 -3.03
N ARG A 57 -1.40 -4.78 -1.81
CA ARG A 57 -0.65 -6.00 -1.52
C ARG A 57 -1.55 -7.03 -0.81
N PRO A 58 -2.35 -7.80 -1.56
CA PRO A 58 -3.35 -8.70 -0.98
C PRO A 58 -2.75 -9.74 -0.04
N ILE A 59 -1.56 -10.28 -0.37
CA ILE A 59 -0.92 -11.31 0.45
C ILE A 59 -0.40 -10.73 1.78
N LEU A 60 0.14 -9.49 1.77
CA LEU A 60 0.51 -8.81 3.01
C LEU A 60 -0.72 -8.54 3.87
N GLN A 61 -1.79 -8.02 3.28
CA GLN A 61 -3.04 -7.78 4.02
C GLN A 61 -3.62 -9.08 4.59
N GLU A 62 -3.63 -10.15 3.80
CA GLU A 62 -4.04 -11.48 4.28
C GLU A 62 -3.17 -11.98 5.43
N ALA A 63 -1.85 -11.81 5.36
CA ALA A 63 -0.94 -12.20 6.43
C ALA A 63 -1.20 -11.44 7.74
N LEU A 64 -1.45 -10.13 7.65
CA LEU A 64 -1.76 -9.27 8.79
C LEU A 64 -3.11 -9.63 9.42
N SER A 65 -4.17 -9.76 8.61
CA SER A 65 -5.50 -10.16 9.08
C SER A 65 -5.48 -11.55 9.69
N PHE A 66 -4.84 -12.52 9.02
CA PHE A 66 -4.68 -13.88 9.54
C PHE A 66 -3.97 -13.90 10.90
N SER A 67 -2.94 -13.07 11.06
CA SER A 67 -2.20 -13.00 12.33
C SER A 67 -3.07 -12.46 13.47
N GLN A 68 -3.91 -11.47 13.18
CA GLN A 68 -4.83 -10.90 14.16
C GLN A 68 -5.97 -11.89 14.53
N GLU A 69 -6.62 -12.48 13.52
CA GLU A 69 -7.75 -13.39 13.69
C GLU A 69 -7.38 -14.70 14.42
N ASN A 70 -6.16 -15.19 14.17
CA ASN A 70 -5.67 -16.46 14.75
C ASN A 70 -4.73 -16.23 15.94
N HIS A 71 -4.62 -15.01 16.47
CA HIS A 71 -3.79 -14.68 17.63
C HIS A 71 -2.35 -15.18 17.49
N ILE A 72 -1.74 -14.94 16.33
CA ILE A 72 -0.36 -15.35 16.04
C ILE A 72 0.61 -14.53 16.91
N ASP A 73 1.50 -15.22 17.63
CA ASP A 73 2.46 -14.58 18.54
C ASP A 73 3.53 -13.77 17.78
N ILE A 74 3.99 -14.26 16.61
CA ILE A 74 5.09 -13.62 15.89
C ILE A 74 5.03 -13.84 14.37
N ILE A 75 5.31 -12.76 13.62
CA ILE A 75 5.55 -12.81 12.17
C ILE A 75 7.05 -12.83 11.93
N LEU A 76 7.53 -13.77 11.13
CA LEU A 76 8.93 -13.87 10.75
C LEU A 76 9.12 -13.33 9.34
N VAL A 77 10.04 -12.36 9.17
CA VAL A 77 10.41 -11.79 7.88
C VAL A 77 11.93 -11.72 7.72
N SER A 78 12.42 -11.81 6.50
CA SER A 78 13.87 -11.77 6.23
C SER A 78 14.49 -10.39 6.52
N GLU A 79 13.78 -9.31 6.24
CA GLU A 79 14.24 -7.93 6.46
C GLU A 79 13.06 -6.94 6.49
N LEU A 80 13.27 -5.77 7.07
CA LEU A 80 12.28 -4.69 7.19
C LEU A 80 11.65 -4.29 5.84
N SER A 81 12.43 -4.30 4.78
CA SER A 81 11.96 -3.93 3.43
C SER A 81 10.85 -4.84 2.90
N ARG A 82 10.61 -6.00 3.51
CA ARG A 82 9.50 -6.90 3.14
C ARG A 82 8.15 -6.33 3.55
N LEU A 83 8.09 -5.57 4.65
CA LEU A 83 6.85 -4.96 5.14
C LEU A 83 6.38 -3.76 4.30
N GLY A 84 7.28 -3.09 3.59
CA GLY A 84 6.97 -1.95 2.74
C GLY A 84 8.12 -1.66 1.79
N ARG A 85 7.88 -0.83 0.79
CA ARG A 85 8.91 -0.35 -0.14
C ARG A 85 9.40 1.04 0.22
N ARG A 86 8.48 1.84 0.70
CA ARG A 86 8.73 3.18 1.19
C ARG A 86 8.80 3.15 2.70
N CYS A 87 9.58 4.06 3.26
CA CYS A 87 9.73 4.14 4.71
C CYS A 87 8.40 4.38 5.44
N ASP A 88 7.50 5.18 4.87
CA ASP A 88 6.18 5.43 5.44
C ASP A 88 5.30 4.16 5.50
N GLU A 89 5.34 3.32 4.46
CA GLU A 89 4.62 2.05 4.43
C GLU A 89 5.14 1.06 5.47
N ILE A 90 6.45 1.02 5.68
CA ILE A 90 7.08 0.20 6.73
C ILE A 90 6.61 0.67 8.11
N LEU A 91 6.61 1.99 8.34
CA LEU A 91 6.18 2.59 9.59
C LEU A 91 4.68 2.34 9.87
N GLU A 92 3.83 2.45 8.86
CA GLU A 92 2.40 2.12 8.98
C GLU A 92 2.19 0.65 9.37
N THR A 93 2.94 -0.27 8.74
CA THR A 93 2.84 -1.69 9.04
C THR A 93 3.36 -2.00 10.45
N ILE A 94 4.49 -1.43 10.86
CA ILE A 94 5.02 -1.60 12.23
C ILE A 94 4.03 -1.04 13.26
N LYS A 95 3.44 0.13 12.99
CA LYS A 95 2.41 0.70 13.86
C LYS A 95 1.21 -0.24 14.00
N TYR A 96 0.68 -0.76 12.89
CA TYR A 96 -0.41 -1.73 12.90
C TYR A 96 -0.08 -2.94 13.77
N LEU A 97 1.13 -3.51 13.64
CA LEU A 97 1.57 -4.66 14.41
C LEU A 97 1.66 -4.33 15.92
N LYS A 98 2.17 -3.14 16.27
CA LYS A 98 2.22 -2.67 17.65
C LYS A 98 0.82 -2.49 18.25
N ASP A 99 -0.08 -1.82 17.52
CA ASP A 99 -1.45 -1.55 17.97
C ASP A 99 -2.25 -2.84 18.21
N ASN A 100 -1.93 -3.93 17.47
CA ASN A 100 -2.55 -5.25 17.62
C ASN A 100 -1.74 -6.23 18.49
N HIS A 101 -0.66 -5.79 19.14
CA HIS A 101 0.23 -6.62 19.97
C HIS A 101 0.79 -7.85 19.24
N ILE A 102 0.99 -7.78 17.92
CA ILE A 102 1.59 -8.84 17.11
C ILE A 102 3.10 -8.57 17.01
N ASN A 103 3.92 -9.49 17.48
CA ASN A 103 5.36 -9.36 17.33
C ASN A 103 5.78 -9.60 15.88
N CYS A 104 6.90 -8.99 15.46
CA CYS A 104 7.53 -9.27 14.17
C CYS A 104 9.04 -9.31 14.36
N TYR A 105 9.66 -10.38 13.86
CA TYR A 105 11.10 -10.53 13.87
C TYR A 105 11.68 -10.31 12.48
N PHE A 106 12.70 -9.46 12.42
CA PHE A 106 13.44 -9.08 11.24
C PHE A 106 14.81 -9.75 11.26
N GLN A 107 14.97 -10.81 10.46
CA GLN A 107 16.15 -11.69 10.54
C GLN A 107 17.46 -10.97 10.20
N LYS A 108 17.46 -10.12 9.16
CA LYS A 108 18.67 -9.38 8.73
C LYS A 108 19.13 -8.37 9.76
N GLU A 109 18.16 -7.65 10.35
CA GLU A 109 18.39 -6.65 11.36
C GLU A 109 18.60 -7.26 12.75
N GLN A 110 18.23 -8.53 12.94
CA GLN A 110 18.21 -9.25 14.22
C GLN A 110 17.43 -8.51 15.32
N LEU A 111 16.31 -7.89 14.92
CA LEU A 111 15.45 -7.12 15.80
C LEU A 111 14.02 -7.67 15.77
N SER A 112 13.31 -7.48 16.87
CA SER A 112 11.87 -7.71 16.97
C SER A 112 11.15 -6.47 17.48
N ILE A 113 9.83 -6.36 17.23
CA ILE A 113 9.01 -5.25 17.70
C ILE A 113 8.97 -5.24 19.22
N PHE A 114 8.73 -6.40 19.82
CA PHE A 114 8.69 -6.56 21.28
C PHE A 114 9.85 -7.47 21.71
N ASP A 115 10.38 -7.20 22.88
CA ASP A 115 11.38 -8.04 23.54
C ASP A 115 10.76 -9.30 24.17
N THR A 116 11.55 -10.07 24.89
CA THR A 116 11.11 -11.30 25.57
C THR A 116 10.14 -11.05 26.71
N GLU A 117 10.11 -9.82 27.27
CA GLU A 117 9.21 -9.38 28.31
C GLU A 117 7.91 -8.74 27.76
N GLY A 118 7.78 -8.64 26.45
CA GLY A 118 6.63 -8.00 25.78
C GLY A 118 6.69 -6.48 25.75
N LYS A 119 7.83 -5.88 26.10
CA LYS A 119 8.05 -4.43 25.99
C LYS A 119 8.54 -4.08 24.59
N GLU A 120 8.23 -2.86 24.14
CA GLU A 120 8.75 -2.36 22.87
C GLU A 120 10.28 -2.33 22.86
N ASN A 121 10.86 -2.87 21.78
CA ASN A 121 12.30 -2.89 21.59
C ASN A 121 12.83 -1.46 21.32
N PRO A 122 13.68 -0.88 22.20
CA PRO A 122 14.16 0.49 22.03
C PRO A 122 15.00 0.69 20.78
N TYR A 123 15.71 -0.33 20.32
CA TYR A 123 16.51 -0.25 19.08
C TYR A 123 15.62 -0.13 17.84
N LEU A 124 14.48 -0.84 17.82
CA LEU A 124 13.52 -0.68 16.74
C LEU A 124 12.86 0.70 16.79
N THR A 125 12.61 1.24 17.97
CA THR A 125 12.08 2.60 18.16
C THR A 125 13.03 3.64 17.55
N ILE A 126 14.32 3.54 17.80
CA ILE A 126 15.34 4.42 17.19
C ILE A 126 15.34 4.23 15.67
N MET A 127 15.35 2.99 15.19
CA MET A 127 15.34 2.70 13.74
C MET A 127 14.11 3.27 13.05
N THR A 128 12.91 3.14 13.65
CA THR A 128 11.69 3.72 13.10
C THR A 128 11.72 5.24 13.07
N ALA A 129 12.33 5.89 14.05
CA ALA A 129 12.53 7.35 14.05
C ALA A 129 13.46 7.79 12.89
N VAL A 130 14.55 7.07 12.64
CA VAL A 130 15.46 7.32 11.51
C VAL A 130 14.73 7.12 10.17
N LEU A 131 13.96 6.03 10.02
CA LEU A 131 13.14 5.79 8.83
C LEU A 131 12.10 6.89 8.62
N GLY A 132 11.49 7.38 9.69
CA GLY A 132 10.52 8.50 9.63
C GLY A 132 11.14 9.78 9.09
N THR A 133 12.33 10.14 9.60
CA THR A 133 13.11 11.31 9.09
C THR A 133 13.52 11.11 7.64
N ALA A 134 13.97 9.92 7.25
CA ALA A 134 14.31 9.62 5.86
C ALA A 134 13.11 9.76 4.92
N ALA A 135 11.94 9.26 5.32
CA ALA A 135 10.70 9.39 4.57
C ALA A 135 10.28 10.85 4.37
N GLU A 136 10.47 11.70 5.38
CA GLU A 136 10.16 13.12 5.30
C GLU A 136 11.12 13.86 4.35
N LEU A 137 12.42 13.58 4.43
CA LEU A 137 13.42 14.14 3.52
C LEU A 137 13.14 13.74 2.06
N GLU A 138 12.72 12.50 1.81
CA GLU A 138 12.34 12.04 0.48
C GLU A 138 11.12 12.83 -0.06
N ARG A 139 10.07 13.00 0.75
CA ARG A 139 8.88 13.79 0.38
C ARG A 139 9.26 15.24 0.05
N GLN A 140 10.09 15.87 0.87
CA GLN A 140 10.58 17.23 0.62
C GLN A 140 11.38 17.30 -0.69
N SER A 141 12.26 16.36 -0.95
CA SER A 141 13.03 16.27 -2.19
C SER A 141 12.14 16.15 -3.43
N ILE A 142 11.09 15.32 -3.36
CA ILE A 142 10.09 15.17 -4.43
C ILE A 142 9.34 16.50 -4.62
N TYR A 143 8.89 17.14 -3.54
CA TYR A 143 8.20 18.43 -3.60
C TYR A 143 9.05 19.50 -4.28
N TYR A 144 10.34 19.65 -3.89
CA TYR A 144 11.23 20.62 -4.52
C TYR A 144 11.48 20.35 -6.00
N ARG A 145 11.63 19.08 -6.39
CA ARG A 145 11.78 18.70 -7.82
C ARG A 145 10.54 19.05 -8.62
N LEU A 146 9.36 18.72 -8.11
CA LEU A 146 8.10 19.04 -8.79
C LEU A 146 7.87 20.55 -8.87
N LYS A 147 8.16 21.29 -7.80
CA LYS A 147 8.07 22.75 -7.78
C LYS A 147 9.01 23.39 -8.80
N SER A 148 10.28 23.00 -8.79
CA SER A 148 11.29 23.50 -9.73
C SER A 148 10.92 23.19 -11.18
N GLY A 149 10.47 21.96 -11.46
CA GLY A 149 9.99 21.57 -12.80
C GLY A 149 8.78 22.39 -13.26
N ARG A 150 7.82 22.63 -12.35
CA ARG A 150 6.65 23.48 -12.59
C ARG A 150 7.05 24.92 -12.88
N ASP A 151 7.95 25.51 -12.07
CA ASP A 151 8.40 26.88 -12.22
C ASP A 151 9.19 27.08 -13.52
N LYS A 152 9.98 26.08 -13.93
CA LYS A 152 10.64 26.07 -15.23
C LYS A 152 9.61 26.04 -16.37
N TYR A 153 8.61 25.13 -16.31
CA TYR A 153 7.58 25.01 -17.33
C TYR A 153 6.79 26.32 -17.50
N ILE A 154 6.48 27.04 -16.41
CA ILE A 154 5.81 28.34 -16.46
C ILE A 154 6.72 29.39 -17.11
N ARG A 155 8.01 29.45 -16.75
CA ARG A 155 8.98 30.38 -17.36
C ARG A 155 9.13 30.16 -18.86
N ASP A 156 9.07 28.91 -19.32
CA ASP A 156 9.17 28.53 -20.71
C ASP A 156 7.83 28.78 -21.47
N GLY A 157 6.88 29.50 -20.88
CA GLY A 157 5.59 29.86 -21.48
C GLY A 157 4.49 28.80 -21.34
N GLY A 158 4.73 27.74 -20.59
CA GLY A 158 3.75 26.69 -20.32
C GLY A 158 2.61 27.18 -19.42
N LYS A 159 1.39 26.70 -19.66
CA LYS A 159 0.20 26.99 -18.87
C LYS A 159 -0.20 25.79 -18.02
N ILE A 160 -0.37 26.02 -16.72
CA ILE A 160 -0.82 24.99 -15.79
C ILE A 160 -2.34 25.00 -15.70
N GLY A 161 -2.93 23.81 -15.57
CA GLY A 161 -4.36 23.61 -15.48
C GLY A 161 -4.95 23.07 -16.78
N LYS A 162 -6.25 22.86 -16.74
CA LYS A 162 -6.99 22.34 -17.90
C LYS A 162 -6.99 23.39 -19.03
N PRO A 163 -6.58 23.05 -20.26
CA PRO A 163 -6.66 23.99 -21.38
C PRO A 163 -8.09 24.54 -21.54
N ARG A 164 -8.21 25.85 -21.83
CA ARG A 164 -9.52 26.47 -22.10
C ARG A 164 -10.21 25.69 -23.22
N GLY A 165 -11.45 25.27 -22.98
CA GLY A 165 -12.23 24.50 -23.95
C GLY A 165 -12.00 22.99 -23.95
N SER A 166 -10.95 22.46 -23.26
CA SER A 166 -10.77 21.03 -23.15
C SER A 166 -11.87 20.40 -22.26
N GLY A 167 -12.60 19.45 -22.84
CA GLY A 167 -13.70 18.75 -22.16
C GLY A 167 -15.01 19.56 -22.07
N VAL A 168 -15.11 20.67 -22.79
CA VAL A 168 -16.41 21.30 -23.10
C VAL A 168 -16.97 20.55 -24.31
N LYS A 169 -18.01 19.74 -24.08
CA LYS A 169 -18.73 19.08 -25.16
C LYS A 169 -19.43 20.15 -25.99
N ASP A 170 -19.38 20.01 -27.31
CA ASP A 170 -20.14 20.88 -28.21
C ASP A 170 -21.66 20.72 -27.95
N LYS A 171 -22.42 21.81 -28.22
CA LYS A 171 -23.88 21.81 -28.03
C LYS A 171 -24.56 20.65 -28.74
N ALA A 172 -24.06 20.25 -29.91
CA ALA A 172 -24.58 19.11 -30.67
C ALA A 172 -24.32 17.78 -29.96
N GLN A 173 -23.13 17.61 -29.38
CA GLN A 173 -22.76 16.42 -28.60
C GLN A 173 -23.58 16.34 -27.29
N LEU A 174 -23.77 17.46 -26.60
CA LEU A 174 -24.63 17.54 -25.40
C LEU A 174 -26.09 17.22 -25.77
N ALA A 175 -26.61 17.78 -26.87
CA ALA A 175 -27.96 17.50 -27.30
C ALA A 175 -28.17 16.03 -27.71
N ALA A 176 -27.16 15.37 -28.30
CA ALA A 176 -27.22 13.96 -28.63
C ALA A 176 -27.16 13.07 -27.36
N GLU A 177 -26.25 13.37 -26.44
CA GLU A 177 -26.07 12.61 -25.20
C GLU A 177 -27.28 12.71 -24.28
N TYR A 178 -27.84 13.89 -24.13
CA TYR A 178 -29.01 14.14 -23.26
C TYR A 178 -30.35 14.17 -24.01
N LYS A 179 -30.42 13.56 -25.18
CA LYS A 179 -31.62 13.55 -26.03
C LYS A 179 -32.87 13.04 -25.30
N SER A 180 -32.74 12.02 -24.48
CA SER A 180 -33.83 11.47 -23.68
C SER A 180 -34.34 12.46 -22.62
N ILE A 181 -33.41 13.09 -21.91
CA ILE A 181 -33.72 14.10 -20.89
C ILE A 181 -34.43 15.32 -21.52
N ILE A 182 -33.86 15.83 -22.63
CA ILE A 182 -34.41 16.97 -23.35
C ILE A 182 -35.83 16.65 -23.84
N ARG A 183 -36.05 15.43 -24.31
CA ARG A 183 -37.40 14.99 -24.76
C ARG A 183 -38.41 14.97 -23.62
N CYS A 184 -38.05 14.39 -22.45
CA CYS A 184 -38.93 14.35 -21.28
C CYS A 184 -39.25 15.76 -20.76
N LEU A 185 -38.25 16.63 -20.63
CA LEU A 185 -38.47 18.01 -20.18
C LEU A 185 -39.32 18.84 -21.14
N ARG A 186 -39.16 18.64 -22.46
CA ARG A 186 -40.01 19.28 -23.47
C ARG A 186 -41.45 18.78 -23.48
N SER A 187 -41.71 17.56 -23.05
CA SER A 187 -43.08 17.05 -22.86
C SER A 187 -43.74 17.48 -21.56
N GLY A 188 -43.07 18.35 -20.77
CA GLY A 188 -43.65 18.88 -19.54
C GLY A 188 -43.39 18.05 -18.28
N GLU A 189 -42.56 16.99 -18.39
CA GLU A 189 -42.20 16.17 -17.23
C GLU A 189 -41.37 16.93 -16.20
N SER A 190 -41.64 16.68 -14.94
CA SER A 190 -40.83 17.27 -13.86
C SER A 190 -39.38 16.71 -13.87
N VAL A 191 -38.42 17.48 -13.35
CA VAL A 191 -37.02 17.05 -13.24
C VAL A 191 -36.90 15.72 -12.47
N ARG A 192 -37.67 15.54 -11.40
CA ARG A 192 -37.71 14.33 -10.59
C ARG A 192 -38.23 13.13 -11.40
N HIS A 193 -39.29 13.30 -12.19
CA HIS A 193 -39.87 12.24 -13.01
C HIS A 193 -38.93 11.91 -14.19
N THR A 194 -38.34 12.93 -14.82
CA THR A 194 -37.32 12.77 -15.85
C THR A 194 -36.12 11.93 -15.36
N ALA A 195 -35.63 12.20 -14.15
CA ALA A 195 -34.54 11.44 -13.54
C ALA A 195 -34.90 9.95 -13.34
N LEU A 196 -36.11 9.67 -12.89
CA LEU A 196 -36.63 8.30 -12.73
C LEU A 196 -36.73 7.55 -14.07
N ILE A 197 -37.20 8.19 -15.12
CA ILE A 197 -37.38 7.58 -16.46
C ILE A 197 -36.01 7.35 -17.14
N THR A 198 -35.09 8.31 -17.00
CA THR A 198 -33.82 8.31 -17.77
C THR A 198 -32.65 7.73 -17.02
N GLY A 199 -32.77 7.50 -15.70
CA GLY A 199 -31.68 6.99 -14.85
C GLY A 199 -30.57 8.01 -14.55
N TYR A 200 -30.70 9.27 -14.94
CA TYR A 200 -29.76 10.34 -14.64
C TYR A 200 -30.02 10.96 -13.26
N SER A 201 -28.95 11.45 -12.63
CA SER A 201 -29.07 12.21 -11.36
C SER A 201 -29.89 13.48 -11.53
N GLN A 202 -30.57 13.91 -10.45
CA GLN A 202 -31.30 15.19 -10.40
C GLN A 202 -30.37 16.43 -10.26
N SER A 203 -29.07 16.21 -9.96
CA SER A 203 -28.03 17.22 -9.77
C SER A 203 -27.13 17.30 -10.98
#